data_aec9483b0f363e03f33fc0894538a73c
#
_entry.id   aec9483b0f363e03f33fc0894538a73c
#
_cell.length_a   1.000
_cell.length_b   1.000
_cell.length_c   1.000
_cell.angle_alpha   90.00
_cell.angle_beta   90.00
_cell.angle_gamma   90.00
#
_symmetry.space_group_name_H-M   'P 1'
#
loop_
_entity.id
_entity.type
_entity.pdbx_description
1 polymer ?
#
loop_
_entity_poly.entity_id
_entity_poly.type
_entity_poly.pdbx_seq_one_letter_code
_entity_poly.pdbx_strand_id
1 'polypeptide(L)'
;DLSGVDLVVTHHPLLFRPLDRLLPGTPRGEKLLLLVRSGTACYSVHTPYDIAWGGLGEALAGPLGLLSLQPLSPRGRLVKLAVFVPRGHEDRVAEALFRAGAGEIGLYGHCSFRAPGIGTFLPRAGSHPYLGEAGREERADEVRLETVVPSDRLPAALAAMKGAHPYEEVAYDVYPLENPSPRHGLGRVGNLPQPASGSDVVSRFGRALGGVEPHAVYGDLEREVRRVALCGGSGGSLWEDALAAGADLFLTGEIGYHDGSDASESGLTAVAFGHQETEQPFVGHVGRLLRERFPDLVVMER
;
A
#
# COMPACT_ATOMS: atom_id res chain seq x y z
N ASP A 1 25.26 -6.87 18.46
CA ASP A 1 25.34 -5.82 19.49
C ASP A 1 24.26 -4.77 19.21
N LEU A 2 23.45 -4.44 20.23
CA LEU A 2 22.40 -3.42 20.18
C LEU A 2 22.72 -2.22 21.10
N SER A 3 23.98 -2.05 21.48
CA SER A 3 24.40 -0.92 22.33
C SER A 3 24.09 0.41 21.65
N GLY A 4 23.30 1.27 22.32
CA GLY A 4 22.89 2.57 21.80
C GLY A 4 21.85 2.50 20.67
N VAL A 5 21.15 1.38 20.52
CA VAL A 5 20.05 1.21 19.56
C VAL A 5 18.73 1.23 20.32
N ASP A 6 17.90 2.24 20.06
CA ASP A 6 16.58 2.37 20.69
C ASP A 6 15.51 1.55 19.96
N LEU A 7 15.61 1.44 18.63
CA LEU A 7 14.63 0.77 17.77
C LEU A 7 15.32 0.00 16.63
N VAL A 8 14.92 -1.25 16.44
CA VAL A 8 15.22 -2.05 15.25
C VAL A 8 13.98 -2.09 14.36
N VAL A 9 14.12 -1.70 13.09
CA VAL A 9 13.07 -1.84 12.09
C VAL A 9 13.43 -2.98 11.15
N THR A 10 12.54 -3.95 11.00
CA THR A 10 12.76 -5.13 10.16
C THR A 10 11.63 -5.30 9.14
N HIS A 11 11.94 -5.95 8.01
CA HIS A 11 10.90 -6.39 7.10
C HIS A 11 10.14 -7.57 7.70
N HIS A 12 10.81 -8.69 7.93
CA HIS A 12 10.21 -9.86 8.54
C HIS A 12 10.02 -9.71 10.06
N PRO A 13 8.87 -10.18 10.60
CA PRO A 13 8.68 -10.24 12.04
C PRO A 13 9.60 -11.28 12.67
N LEU A 14 10.19 -10.94 13.80
CA LEU A 14 11.00 -11.88 14.57
C LEU A 14 10.16 -13.10 15.04
N LEU A 15 8.88 -12.87 15.33
CA LEU A 15 7.90 -13.87 15.68
C LEU A 15 6.78 -13.94 14.63
N PHE A 16 6.86 -14.94 13.76
CA PHE A 16 5.79 -15.20 12.76
C PHE A 16 4.61 -15.98 13.37
N ARG A 17 4.89 -16.75 14.44
CA ARG A 17 3.90 -17.48 15.21
C ARG A 17 4.15 -17.24 16.69
N PRO A 18 3.10 -17.23 17.53
CA PRO A 18 3.26 -17.16 18.99
C PRO A 18 4.24 -18.22 19.50
N LEU A 19 4.98 -17.89 20.55
CA LEU A 19 5.87 -18.81 21.24
C LEU A 19 5.25 -19.24 22.55
N ASP A 20 5.18 -20.54 22.78
CA ASP A 20 4.77 -21.09 24.08
C ASP A 20 5.91 -21.01 25.12
N ARG A 21 7.16 -20.99 24.64
CA ARG A 21 8.36 -21.01 25.52
C ARG A 21 9.47 -20.16 24.91
N LEU A 22 10.13 -19.38 25.73
CA LEU A 22 11.37 -18.70 25.40
C LEU A 22 12.56 -19.57 25.87
N LEU A 23 13.23 -20.20 24.90
CA LEU A 23 14.33 -21.12 25.16
C LEU A 23 15.67 -20.45 24.82
N PRO A 24 16.53 -20.18 25.84
CA PRO A 24 17.94 -19.81 25.62
C PRO A 24 18.67 -20.88 24.80
N GLY A 25 19.70 -20.47 24.04
CA GLY A 25 20.47 -21.38 23.19
C GLY A 25 19.82 -21.70 21.82
N THR A 26 18.60 -21.27 21.59
CA THR A 26 18.01 -21.31 20.23
C THR A 26 18.22 -19.98 19.51
N PRO A 27 18.43 -19.95 18.17
CA PRO A 27 18.64 -18.70 17.43
C PRO A 27 17.55 -17.66 17.65
N ARG A 28 16.27 -18.09 17.73
CA ARG A 28 15.14 -17.23 17.99
C ARG A 28 15.10 -16.73 19.42
N GLY A 29 15.36 -17.65 20.39
CA GLY A 29 15.41 -17.30 21.81
C GLY A 29 16.51 -16.29 22.12
N GLU A 30 17.71 -16.47 21.57
CA GLU A 30 18.82 -15.53 21.76
C GLU A 30 18.51 -14.13 21.19
N LYS A 31 17.89 -14.04 20.02
CA LYS A 31 17.47 -12.76 19.45
C LYS A 31 16.46 -12.03 20.34
N LEU A 32 15.46 -12.75 20.86
CA LEU A 32 14.46 -12.19 21.79
C LEU A 32 15.08 -11.75 23.11
N LEU A 33 15.94 -12.60 23.68
CA LEU A 33 16.64 -12.28 24.93
C LEU A 33 17.57 -11.07 24.76
N LEU A 34 18.20 -10.92 23.59
CA LEU A 34 19.02 -9.76 23.27
C LEU A 34 18.18 -8.48 23.26
N LEU A 35 17.03 -8.46 22.60
CA LEU A 35 16.12 -7.31 22.58
C LEU A 35 15.60 -6.96 23.98
N VAL A 36 15.17 -7.98 24.75
CA VAL A 36 14.67 -7.77 26.12
C VAL A 36 15.77 -7.22 27.04
N ARG A 37 16.99 -7.76 26.96
CA ARG A 37 18.11 -7.32 27.81
C ARG A 37 18.63 -5.94 27.44
N SER A 38 18.61 -5.58 26.16
CA SER A 38 19.05 -4.26 25.70
C SER A 38 18.00 -3.17 25.90
N GLY A 39 16.73 -3.53 26.13
CA GLY A 39 15.61 -2.58 26.16
C GLY A 39 15.27 -2.01 24.77
N THR A 40 15.83 -2.59 23.71
CA THR A 40 15.62 -2.12 22.33
C THR A 40 14.23 -2.51 21.82
N ALA A 41 13.46 -1.57 21.32
CA ALA A 41 12.20 -1.86 20.66
C ALA A 41 12.43 -2.55 19.30
N CYS A 42 11.48 -3.37 18.85
CA CYS A 42 11.52 -3.99 17.53
C CYS A 42 10.18 -3.76 16.82
N TYR A 43 10.23 -3.20 15.61
CA TYR A 43 9.07 -2.96 14.78
C TYR A 43 9.24 -3.62 13.42
N SER A 44 8.28 -4.45 13.01
CA SER A 44 8.34 -5.15 11.72
C SER A 44 7.29 -4.61 10.78
N VAL A 45 7.72 -4.25 9.57
CA VAL A 45 6.85 -3.74 8.49
C VAL A 45 6.90 -4.74 7.34
N HIS A 46 6.13 -5.81 7.44
CA HIS A 46 6.08 -6.90 6.45
C HIS A 46 5.11 -6.56 5.31
N THR A 47 4.06 -7.35 5.15
CA THR A 47 3.03 -7.18 4.12
C THR A 47 2.48 -5.74 3.96
N PRO A 48 2.32 -4.92 5.02
CA PRO A 48 1.94 -3.51 4.82
C PRO A 48 2.91 -2.72 3.94
N TYR A 49 4.23 -3.01 4.00
CA TYR A 49 5.22 -2.38 3.13
C TYR A 49 5.15 -2.92 1.70
N ASP A 50 4.89 -4.22 1.53
CA ASP A 50 4.79 -4.86 0.21
C ASP A 50 3.59 -4.36 -0.59
N ILE A 51 2.46 -4.10 0.09
CA ILE A 51 1.23 -3.63 -0.54
C ILE A 51 1.15 -2.11 -0.70
N ALA A 52 1.88 -1.35 0.09
CA ALA A 52 1.83 0.11 0.08
C ALA A 52 2.34 0.68 -1.25
N TRP A 53 1.72 1.77 -1.72
CA TRP A 53 2.32 2.58 -2.78
C TRP A 53 3.55 3.30 -2.23
N GLY A 54 4.65 3.26 -2.97
CA GLY A 54 5.94 3.74 -2.50
C GLY A 54 6.67 2.74 -1.59
N GLY A 55 6.24 1.47 -1.58
CA GLY A 55 6.88 0.37 -0.84
C GLY A 55 7.83 -0.46 -1.69
N LEU A 56 7.88 -1.78 -1.40
CA LEU A 56 8.80 -2.72 -2.06
C LEU A 56 8.60 -2.76 -3.58
N GLY A 57 7.34 -2.74 -4.03
CA GLY A 57 7.02 -2.81 -5.45
C GLY A 57 7.64 -1.68 -6.27
N GLU A 58 7.57 -0.44 -5.78
CA GLU A 58 8.19 0.72 -6.41
C GLU A 58 9.70 0.70 -6.28
N ALA A 59 10.24 0.22 -5.16
CA ALA A 59 11.69 0.06 -4.98
C ALA A 59 12.29 -0.90 -6.02
N LEU A 60 11.57 -1.98 -6.35
CA LEU A 60 11.96 -2.95 -7.37
C LEU A 60 11.70 -2.45 -8.80
N ALA A 61 10.62 -1.72 -9.03
CA ALA A 61 10.26 -1.22 -10.38
C ALA A 61 11.13 -0.04 -10.84
N GLY A 62 11.59 0.79 -9.90
CA GLY A 62 12.35 2.01 -10.18
C GLY A 62 13.57 1.79 -11.07
N PRO A 63 14.47 0.83 -10.80
CA PRO A 63 15.63 0.55 -11.62
C PRO A 63 15.33 0.17 -13.08
N LEU A 64 14.16 -0.38 -13.35
CA LEU A 64 13.70 -0.71 -14.70
C LEU A 64 13.05 0.49 -15.41
N GLY A 65 12.72 1.56 -14.65
CA GLY A 65 12.05 2.75 -15.19
C GLY A 65 10.63 2.47 -15.70
N LEU A 66 9.91 1.55 -15.06
CA LEU A 66 8.59 1.14 -15.52
C LEU A 66 7.60 2.31 -15.51
N LEU A 67 6.88 2.47 -16.62
CA LEU A 67 5.84 3.47 -16.83
C LEU A 67 4.45 2.88 -16.56
N SER A 68 3.48 3.76 -16.24
CA SER A 68 2.07 3.37 -15.99
C SER A 68 1.95 2.25 -14.96
N LEU A 69 2.72 2.38 -13.88
CA LEU A 69 2.81 1.38 -12.83
C LEU A 69 1.46 1.17 -12.15
N GLN A 70 1.10 -0.08 -11.91
CA GLN A 70 -0.13 -0.49 -11.25
C GLN A 70 0.16 -1.64 -10.29
N PRO A 71 -0.64 -1.82 -9.22
CA PRO A 71 -0.58 -3.05 -8.43
C PRO A 71 -0.84 -4.29 -9.30
N LEU A 72 -0.02 -5.31 -9.15
CA LEU A 72 -0.20 -6.58 -9.86
C LEU A 72 -1.39 -7.35 -9.30
N SER A 73 -1.43 -7.53 -7.99
CA SER A 73 -2.56 -8.14 -7.27
C SER A 73 -3.16 -7.09 -6.32
N PRO A 74 -4.18 -6.32 -6.74
CA PRO A 74 -4.77 -5.25 -5.94
C PRO A 74 -5.27 -5.76 -4.58
N ARG A 75 -4.99 -5.01 -3.53
CA ARG A 75 -5.42 -5.27 -2.15
C ARG A 75 -6.09 -4.03 -1.56
N GLY A 76 -6.97 -4.25 -0.60
CA GLY A 76 -7.78 -3.18 -0.05
C GLY A 76 -8.98 -2.85 -0.94
N ARG A 77 -9.92 -2.13 -0.37
CA ARG A 77 -11.15 -1.73 -1.03
C ARG A 77 -11.31 -0.22 -0.97
N LEU A 78 -12.05 0.31 -1.89
CA LEU A 78 -12.57 1.65 -1.77
C LEU A 78 -13.89 1.61 -1.00
N VAL A 79 -14.19 2.70 -0.32
CA VAL A 79 -15.51 2.97 0.22
C VAL A 79 -16.04 4.26 -0.40
N LYS A 80 -17.34 4.35 -0.57
CA LYS A 80 -18.04 5.59 -0.85
C LYS A 80 -18.37 6.25 0.48
N LEU A 81 -17.87 7.44 0.71
CA LEU A 81 -18.29 8.29 1.82
C LEU A 81 -19.27 9.32 1.28
N ALA A 82 -20.48 9.32 1.84
CA ALA A 82 -21.50 10.33 1.61
C ALA A 82 -21.68 11.14 2.89
N VAL A 83 -21.63 12.46 2.83
CA VAL A 83 -21.85 13.36 3.96
C VAL A 83 -22.87 14.43 3.58
N PHE A 84 -23.75 14.77 4.50
CA PHE A 84 -24.79 15.76 4.32
C PHE A 84 -24.33 17.08 4.93
N VAL A 85 -24.05 18.07 4.10
CA VAL A 85 -23.37 19.32 4.47
C VAL A 85 -24.32 20.50 4.26
N PRO A 86 -24.54 21.37 5.26
CA PRO A 86 -25.35 22.56 5.04
C PRO A 86 -24.72 23.45 3.97
N ARG A 87 -25.57 24.03 3.15
CA ARG A 87 -25.17 24.82 1.98
C ARG A 87 -24.20 25.93 2.37
N GLY A 88 -23.12 26.06 1.59
CA GLY A 88 -22.03 27.03 1.82
C GLY A 88 -20.84 26.48 2.62
N HIS A 89 -20.92 25.25 3.13
CA HIS A 89 -19.82 24.57 3.84
C HIS A 89 -19.20 23.40 3.07
N GLU A 90 -19.77 23.05 1.92
CA GLU A 90 -19.40 21.87 1.11
C GLU A 90 -17.95 21.92 0.62
N ASP A 91 -17.44 23.09 0.24
CA ASP A 91 -16.05 23.23 -0.23
C ASP A 91 -15.05 23.00 0.89
N ARG A 92 -15.32 23.53 2.07
CA ARG A 92 -14.48 23.33 3.27
C ARG A 92 -14.41 21.87 3.67
N VAL A 93 -15.55 21.16 3.65
CA VAL A 93 -15.62 19.73 4.00
C VAL A 93 -14.93 18.90 2.94
N ALA A 94 -15.17 19.18 1.65
CA ALA A 94 -14.53 18.50 0.53
C ALA A 94 -12.99 18.63 0.60
N GLU A 95 -12.49 19.84 0.82
CA GLU A 95 -11.06 20.11 0.92
C GLU A 95 -10.41 19.36 2.09
N ALA A 96 -11.07 19.28 3.23
CA ALA A 96 -10.60 18.48 4.37
C ALA A 96 -10.52 16.98 4.03
N LEU A 97 -11.52 16.45 3.32
CA LEU A 97 -11.53 15.07 2.83
C LEU A 97 -10.39 14.79 1.84
N PHE A 98 -10.16 15.70 0.88
CA PHE A 98 -9.10 15.54 -0.11
C PHE A 98 -7.70 15.56 0.51
N ARG A 99 -7.46 16.45 1.47
CA ARG A 99 -6.20 16.46 2.26
C ARG A 99 -5.99 15.17 3.05
N ALA A 100 -7.06 14.51 3.46
CA ALA A 100 -7.00 13.21 4.14
C ALA A 100 -6.84 12.02 3.17
N GLY A 101 -6.75 12.26 1.86
CA GLY A 101 -6.51 11.25 0.82
C GLY A 101 -7.77 10.67 0.20
N ALA A 102 -8.92 11.36 0.31
CA ALA A 102 -10.13 11.02 -0.43
C ALA A 102 -10.11 11.58 -1.86
N GLY A 103 -10.97 11.07 -2.73
CA GLY A 103 -11.23 11.64 -4.05
C GLY A 103 -10.19 11.34 -5.13
N GLU A 104 -9.40 10.28 -4.97
CA GLU A 104 -8.42 9.84 -5.97
C GLU A 104 -9.03 8.78 -6.88
N ILE A 105 -9.12 9.06 -8.20
CA ILE A 105 -9.61 8.12 -9.22
C ILE A 105 -8.65 8.17 -10.42
N GLY A 106 -7.82 7.14 -10.56
CA GLY A 106 -6.79 7.08 -11.61
C GLY A 106 -5.83 8.27 -11.52
N LEU A 107 -5.77 9.08 -12.57
CA LEU A 107 -4.94 10.30 -12.64
C LEU A 107 -5.69 11.57 -12.19
N TYR A 108 -6.91 11.44 -11.67
CA TYR A 108 -7.72 12.56 -11.23
C TYR A 108 -7.80 12.60 -9.71
N GLY A 109 -7.45 13.72 -9.13
CA GLY A 109 -7.65 14.02 -7.71
C GLY A 109 -8.89 14.87 -7.48
N HIS A 110 -9.27 15.02 -6.20
CA HIS A 110 -10.39 15.87 -5.77
C HIS A 110 -11.74 15.47 -6.38
N CYS A 111 -11.89 14.20 -6.75
CA CYS A 111 -13.14 13.69 -7.33
C CYS A 111 -14.23 13.61 -6.27
N SER A 112 -15.31 14.35 -6.50
CA SER A 112 -16.51 14.29 -5.68
C SER A 112 -17.75 14.50 -6.54
N PHE A 113 -18.89 14.03 -6.03
CA PHE A 113 -20.20 14.31 -6.60
C PHE A 113 -21.02 15.06 -5.55
N ARG A 114 -21.78 16.07 -6.00
CA ARG A 114 -22.60 16.91 -5.12
C ARG A 114 -24.01 16.97 -5.63
N ALA A 115 -24.98 16.68 -4.75
CA ALA A 115 -26.40 16.76 -5.04
C ALA A 115 -27.08 17.62 -3.98
N PRO A 116 -27.83 18.68 -4.38
CA PRO A 116 -28.61 19.47 -3.42
C PRO A 116 -29.81 18.66 -2.89
N GLY A 117 -30.18 18.92 -1.65
CA GLY A 117 -31.29 18.26 -0.99
C GLY A 117 -31.76 19.04 0.23
N ILE A 118 -32.74 18.47 0.93
CA ILE A 118 -33.27 19.02 2.16
C ILE A 118 -33.08 17.95 3.25
N GLY A 119 -32.26 18.25 4.25
CA GLY A 119 -32.13 17.47 5.48
C GLY A 119 -33.25 17.81 6.45
N THR A 120 -33.72 16.83 7.20
CA THR A 120 -34.72 17.02 8.27
C THR A 120 -34.19 16.41 9.55
N PHE A 121 -34.33 17.12 10.66
CA PHE A 121 -33.91 16.64 11.97
C PHE A 121 -34.68 17.32 13.10
N LEU A 122 -34.75 16.64 14.22
CA LEU A 122 -35.39 17.16 15.45
C LEU A 122 -34.31 17.26 16.54
N PRO A 123 -33.80 18.46 16.85
CA PRO A 123 -32.90 18.66 17.98
C PRO A 123 -33.57 18.29 19.29
N ARG A 124 -32.92 17.49 20.13
CA ARG A 124 -33.45 17.09 21.44
C ARG A 124 -32.90 17.96 22.56
N ALA A 125 -33.50 17.91 23.72
CA ALA A 125 -33.00 18.63 24.90
C ALA A 125 -31.54 18.22 25.20
N GLY A 126 -30.68 19.21 25.35
CA GLY A 126 -29.23 19.05 25.58
C GLY A 126 -28.37 19.07 24.32
N SER A 127 -28.97 19.16 23.12
CA SER A 127 -28.22 19.43 21.89
C SER A 127 -27.93 20.93 21.71
N HIS A 128 -26.87 21.24 20.97
CA HIS A 128 -26.48 22.59 20.56
C HIS A 128 -26.47 22.68 19.02
N PRO A 129 -27.64 22.69 18.38
CA PRO A 129 -27.72 22.60 16.93
C PRO A 129 -27.14 23.86 16.28
N TYR A 130 -26.40 23.67 15.17
CA TYR A 130 -25.90 24.77 14.33
C TYR A 130 -27.05 25.56 13.68
N LEU A 131 -28.15 24.87 13.32
CA LEU A 131 -29.38 25.43 12.77
C LEU A 131 -30.58 24.96 13.61
N GLY A 132 -31.55 25.87 13.88
CA GLY A 132 -32.80 25.55 14.53
C GLY A 132 -32.71 25.52 16.06
N GLU A 133 -33.80 25.05 16.69
CA GLU A 133 -33.99 25.06 18.14
C GLU A 133 -34.43 23.68 18.67
N ALA A 134 -34.03 23.35 19.89
CA ALA A 134 -34.41 22.08 20.51
C ALA A 134 -35.95 21.96 20.67
N GLY A 135 -36.49 20.80 20.30
CA GLY A 135 -37.93 20.47 20.39
C GLY A 135 -38.74 20.84 19.15
N ARG A 136 -38.16 21.42 18.12
CA ARG A 136 -38.81 21.74 16.85
C ARG A 136 -38.18 20.97 15.70
N GLU A 137 -38.98 20.39 14.83
CA GLU A 137 -38.48 19.76 13.60
C GLU A 137 -37.98 20.83 12.63
N GLU A 138 -36.75 20.69 12.19
CA GLU A 138 -36.04 21.60 11.31
C GLU A 138 -35.86 21.01 9.92
N ARG A 139 -35.78 21.90 8.91
CA ARG A 139 -35.49 21.60 7.53
C ARG A 139 -34.32 22.46 7.07
N ALA A 140 -33.23 21.84 6.69
CA ALA A 140 -32.03 22.52 6.26
C ALA A 140 -31.74 22.25 4.79
N ASP A 141 -31.37 23.30 4.05
CA ASP A 141 -30.81 23.15 2.70
C ASP A 141 -29.41 22.55 2.82
N GLU A 142 -29.24 21.33 2.32
CA GLU A 142 -28.01 20.58 2.40
C GLU A 142 -27.52 20.13 1.01
N VAL A 143 -26.23 19.85 0.94
CA VAL A 143 -25.60 19.21 -0.21
C VAL A 143 -25.15 17.82 0.24
N ARG A 144 -25.62 16.78 -0.41
CA ARG A 144 -25.03 15.45 -0.31
C ARG A 144 -23.72 15.43 -1.09
N LEU A 145 -22.61 15.42 -0.38
CA LEU A 145 -21.27 15.34 -0.90
C LEU A 145 -20.81 13.90 -0.85
N GLU A 146 -20.48 13.32 -2.00
CA GLU A 146 -19.99 11.95 -2.14
C GLU A 146 -18.57 11.93 -2.69
N THR A 147 -17.74 11.09 -2.12
CA THR A 147 -16.39 10.84 -2.61
C THR A 147 -15.96 9.39 -2.35
N VAL A 148 -14.89 8.95 -3.02
CA VAL A 148 -14.27 7.65 -2.77
C VAL A 148 -13.12 7.81 -1.78
N VAL A 149 -12.97 6.84 -0.90
CA VAL A 149 -11.91 6.83 0.12
C VAL A 149 -11.30 5.43 0.16
N PRO A 150 -9.97 5.28 0.13
CA PRO A 150 -9.33 4.01 0.46
C PRO A 150 -9.70 3.59 1.88
N SER A 151 -10.04 2.31 2.09
CA SER A 151 -10.56 1.81 3.38
C SER A 151 -9.59 2.03 4.54
N ASP A 152 -8.29 1.98 4.30
CA ASP A 152 -7.23 2.28 5.28
C ASP A 152 -7.14 3.77 5.65
N ARG A 153 -7.61 4.67 4.78
CA ARG A 153 -7.68 6.12 5.02
C ARG A 153 -8.99 6.58 5.65
N LEU A 154 -9.98 5.70 5.71
CA LEU A 154 -11.31 6.07 6.22
C LEU A 154 -11.30 6.70 7.61
N PRO A 155 -10.55 6.19 8.63
CA PRO A 155 -10.51 6.82 9.94
C PRO A 155 -10.00 8.27 9.90
N ALA A 156 -8.95 8.53 9.13
CA ALA A 156 -8.39 9.87 8.97
C ALA A 156 -9.33 10.80 8.21
N ALA A 157 -9.98 10.30 7.16
CA ALA A 157 -10.98 11.04 6.38
C ALA A 157 -12.19 11.44 7.23
N LEU A 158 -12.71 10.51 8.06
CA LEU A 158 -13.82 10.79 8.98
C LEU A 158 -13.43 11.83 10.03
N ALA A 159 -12.24 11.76 10.60
CA ALA A 159 -11.76 12.75 11.57
C ALA A 159 -11.63 14.15 10.92
N ALA A 160 -11.06 14.24 9.72
CA ALA A 160 -10.93 15.49 8.97
C ALA A 160 -12.28 16.08 8.58
N MET A 161 -13.21 15.23 8.12
CA MET A 161 -14.58 15.60 7.78
C MET A 161 -15.31 16.21 8.98
N LYS A 162 -15.31 15.49 10.11
CA LYS A 162 -15.97 15.94 11.34
C LYS A 162 -15.39 17.25 11.87
N GLY A 163 -14.07 17.43 11.80
CA GLY A 163 -13.40 18.68 12.21
C GLY A 163 -13.68 19.88 11.30
N ALA A 164 -14.06 19.62 10.04
CA ALA A 164 -14.42 20.67 9.09
C ALA A 164 -15.93 20.97 9.04
N HIS A 165 -16.76 20.06 9.54
CA HIS A 165 -18.21 20.17 9.47
C HIS A 165 -18.73 21.14 10.53
N PRO A 166 -19.77 21.98 10.26
CA PRO A 166 -20.32 22.91 11.23
C PRO A 166 -21.24 22.27 12.27
N TYR A 167 -21.79 21.07 11.99
CA TYR A 167 -22.68 20.37 12.92
C TYR A 167 -21.90 19.65 14.02
N GLU A 168 -22.45 19.65 15.24
CA GLU A 168 -21.90 18.88 16.37
C GLU A 168 -22.01 17.37 16.14
N GLU A 169 -23.11 16.92 15.53
CA GLU A 169 -23.33 15.54 15.08
C GLU A 169 -23.48 15.51 13.56
N VAL A 170 -22.55 14.88 12.89
CA VAL A 170 -22.50 14.84 11.43
C VAL A 170 -23.21 13.61 10.89
N ALA A 171 -24.20 13.81 10.02
CA ALA A 171 -24.84 12.73 9.28
C ALA A 171 -23.92 12.32 8.10
N TYR A 172 -23.53 11.06 8.05
CA TYR A 172 -22.75 10.50 6.97
C TYR A 172 -22.99 9.00 6.83
N ASP A 173 -22.76 8.48 5.62
CA ASP A 173 -22.86 7.07 5.30
C ASP A 173 -21.56 6.57 4.69
N VAL A 174 -21.21 5.31 4.98
CA VAL A 174 -20.07 4.61 4.38
C VAL A 174 -20.56 3.37 3.67
N TYR A 175 -20.40 3.32 2.35
CA TYR A 175 -20.77 2.17 1.53
C TYR A 175 -19.51 1.44 1.05
N PRO A 176 -19.34 0.13 1.35
CA PRO A 176 -18.30 -0.67 0.72
C PRO A 176 -18.47 -0.70 -0.80
N LEU A 177 -17.36 -0.57 -1.53
CA LEU A 177 -17.35 -0.68 -2.98
C LEU A 177 -16.62 -1.94 -3.41
N GLU A 178 -17.05 -2.54 -4.50
CA GLU A 178 -16.34 -3.65 -5.16
C GLU A 178 -15.08 -3.18 -5.93
N ASN A 179 -14.92 -1.87 -6.10
CA ASN A 179 -13.76 -1.28 -6.76
C ASN A 179 -12.48 -1.59 -5.98
N PRO A 180 -11.45 -2.19 -6.61
CA PRO A 180 -10.16 -2.41 -5.97
C PRO A 180 -9.47 -1.08 -5.69
N SER A 181 -8.56 -1.08 -4.71
CA SER A 181 -7.69 0.08 -4.48
C SER A 181 -6.76 0.28 -5.69
N PRO A 182 -6.67 1.48 -6.26
CA PRO A 182 -5.83 1.73 -7.43
C PRO A 182 -4.34 1.80 -7.09
N ARG A 183 -3.98 1.84 -5.82
CA ARG A 183 -2.60 2.05 -5.36
C ARG A 183 -2.05 0.94 -4.47
N HIS A 184 -2.91 0.19 -3.78
CA HIS A 184 -2.48 -0.84 -2.83
C HIS A 184 -2.60 -2.23 -3.45
N GLY A 185 -1.56 -3.02 -3.33
CA GLY A 185 -1.55 -4.41 -3.80
C GLY A 185 -0.17 -5.02 -3.81
N LEU A 186 -0.12 -6.34 -3.85
CA LEU A 186 1.13 -7.07 -3.97
C LEU A 186 1.70 -6.94 -5.38
N GLY A 187 3.01 -6.79 -5.45
CA GLY A 187 3.71 -6.65 -6.72
C GLY A 187 3.31 -5.40 -7.50
N ARG A 188 3.96 -5.22 -8.63
CA ARG A 188 3.66 -4.14 -9.60
C ARG A 188 3.73 -4.69 -11.01
N VAL A 189 2.97 -4.06 -11.90
CA VAL A 189 3.06 -4.28 -13.35
C VAL A 189 3.13 -2.93 -14.06
N GLY A 190 3.97 -2.84 -15.07
CA GLY A 190 4.18 -1.60 -15.84
C GLY A 190 4.86 -1.86 -17.17
N ASN A 191 4.95 -0.82 -17.99
CA ASN A 191 5.55 -0.91 -19.31
C ASN A 191 7.00 -0.42 -19.26
N LEU A 192 7.89 -1.09 -19.98
CA LEU A 192 9.22 -0.57 -20.23
C LEU A 192 9.12 0.73 -21.05
N PRO A 193 10.03 1.71 -20.84
CA PRO A 193 10.08 2.91 -21.67
C PRO A 193 10.31 2.59 -23.15
N GLN A 194 11.05 1.54 -23.44
CA GLN A 194 11.27 0.98 -24.76
C GLN A 194 11.33 -0.54 -24.66
N PRO A 195 10.84 -1.29 -25.66
CA PRO A 195 10.98 -2.73 -25.70
C PRO A 195 12.45 -3.16 -25.58
N ALA A 196 12.70 -4.28 -24.91
CA ALA A 196 14.05 -4.85 -24.73
C ALA A 196 13.96 -6.38 -24.75
N SER A 197 15.07 -7.08 -24.91
CA SER A 197 15.10 -8.52 -24.72
C SER A 197 14.86 -8.88 -23.25
N GLY A 198 14.30 -10.06 -22.98
CA GLY A 198 14.15 -10.56 -21.62
C GLY A 198 15.49 -10.64 -20.90
N SER A 199 16.56 -11.06 -21.60
CA SER A 199 17.93 -11.15 -21.08
C SER A 199 18.47 -9.79 -20.64
N ASP A 200 18.20 -8.71 -21.38
CA ASP A 200 18.61 -7.34 -20.99
C ASP A 200 17.84 -6.87 -19.73
N VAL A 201 16.53 -7.12 -19.68
CA VAL A 201 15.70 -6.74 -18.51
C VAL A 201 16.16 -7.48 -17.26
N VAL A 202 16.37 -8.80 -17.36
CA VAL A 202 16.87 -9.66 -16.28
C VAL A 202 18.23 -9.18 -15.79
N SER A 203 19.17 -8.90 -16.70
CA SER A 203 20.49 -8.37 -16.35
C SER A 203 20.42 -7.01 -15.67
N ARG A 204 19.55 -6.10 -16.13
CA ARG A 204 19.34 -4.78 -15.49
C ARG A 204 18.78 -4.94 -14.08
N PHE A 205 17.79 -5.81 -13.90
CA PHE A 205 17.20 -6.08 -12.61
C PHE A 205 18.21 -6.71 -11.65
N GLY A 206 18.95 -7.74 -12.08
CA GLY A 206 19.99 -8.37 -11.27
C GLY A 206 21.09 -7.41 -10.82
N ARG A 207 21.54 -6.51 -11.71
CA ARG A 207 22.49 -5.44 -11.33
C ARG A 207 21.92 -4.50 -10.28
N ALA A 208 20.63 -4.16 -10.36
CA ALA A 208 19.97 -3.32 -9.37
C ALA A 208 19.85 -3.99 -8.00
N LEU A 209 19.79 -5.32 -7.97
CA LEU A 209 19.84 -6.13 -6.74
C LEU A 209 21.27 -6.37 -6.21
N GLY A 210 22.27 -5.64 -6.72
CA GLY A 210 23.66 -5.78 -6.26
C GLY A 210 24.49 -6.80 -7.05
N GLY A 211 24.11 -7.12 -8.28
CA GLY A 211 24.81 -8.08 -9.15
C GLY A 211 24.36 -9.52 -8.94
N VAL A 212 23.11 -9.70 -8.56
CA VAL A 212 22.52 -11.02 -8.34
C VAL A 212 22.13 -11.65 -9.66
N GLU A 213 22.53 -12.90 -9.87
CA GLU A 213 22.08 -13.71 -11.00
C GLU A 213 20.79 -14.47 -10.65
N PRO A 214 19.88 -14.68 -11.62
CA PRO A 214 18.69 -15.45 -11.37
C PRO A 214 19.03 -16.92 -11.08
N HIS A 215 18.35 -17.52 -10.11
CA HIS A 215 18.52 -18.93 -9.78
C HIS A 215 17.52 -19.86 -10.49
N ALA A 216 16.44 -19.30 -11.05
CA ALA A 216 15.50 -20.04 -11.86
C ALA A 216 14.94 -19.17 -12.99
N VAL A 217 14.86 -19.77 -14.19
CA VAL A 217 14.29 -19.15 -15.38
C VAL A 217 13.33 -20.14 -16.02
N TYR A 218 12.12 -19.72 -16.27
CA TYR A 218 11.08 -20.48 -16.97
C TYR A 218 10.64 -19.66 -18.17
N GLY A 219 10.80 -20.19 -19.37
CA GLY A 219 10.47 -19.53 -20.63
C GLY A 219 11.68 -19.04 -21.41
N ASP A 220 11.46 -18.11 -22.34
CA ASP A 220 12.44 -17.66 -23.33
C ASP A 220 12.84 -16.19 -23.04
N LEU A 221 14.10 -15.99 -22.68
CA LEU A 221 14.69 -14.67 -22.42
C LEU A 221 15.04 -13.88 -23.69
N GLU A 222 15.07 -14.53 -24.86
CA GLU A 222 15.38 -13.83 -26.12
C GLU A 222 14.16 -13.11 -26.72
N ARG A 223 12.96 -13.38 -26.17
CA ARG A 223 11.74 -12.68 -26.59
C ARG A 223 11.79 -11.21 -26.24
N GLU A 224 11.15 -10.39 -27.09
CA GLU A 224 10.92 -8.98 -26.81
C GLU A 224 9.93 -8.83 -25.64
N VAL A 225 10.33 -7.99 -24.67
CA VAL A 225 9.54 -7.64 -23.49
C VAL A 225 9.14 -6.18 -23.60
N ARG A 226 7.86 -5.90 -23.41
CA ARG A 226 7.27 -4.56 -23.36
C ARG A 226 6.67 -4.27 -22.00
N ARG A 227 6.08 -5.30 -21.36
CA ARG A 227 5.36 -5.20 -20.11
C ARG A 227 5.95 -6.16 -19.09
N VAL A 228 6.31 -5.64 -17.93
CA VAL A 228 6.97 -6.38 -16.86
C VAL A 228 6.08 -6.37 -15.62
N ALA A 229 5.85 -7.55 -15.06
CA ALA A 229 5.32 -7.73 -13.72
C ALA A 229 6.45 -8.10 -12.76
N LEU A 230 6.35 -7.67 -11.51
CA LEU A 230 7.33 -8.00 -10.47
C LEU A 230 6.68 -8.10 -9.09
N CYS A 231 7.24 -9.00 -8.24
CA CYS A 231 6.88 -9.12 -6.83
C CYS A 231 8.08 -9.66 -6.04
N GLY A 232 8.52 -8.96 -5.00
CA GLY A 232 9.58 -9.44 -4.11
C GLY A 232 9.15 -10.61 -3.24
N GLY A 233 10.12 -11.30 -2.63
CA GLY A 233 9.87 -12.43 -1.73
C GLY A 233 9.19 -13.62 -2.42
N SER A 234 8.26 -14.26 -1.73
CA SER A 234 7.50 -15.42 -2.24
C SER A 234 6.35 -15.01 -3.15
N GLY A 235 6.65 -14.31 -4.24
CA GLY A 235 5.67 -13.78 -5.19
C GLY A 235 5.21 -14.77 -6.25
N GLY A 236 5.76 -15.99 -6.32
CA GLY A 236 5.55 -16.92 -7.43
C GLY A 236 4.10 -17.23 -7.75
N SER A 237 3.22 -17.33 -6.75
CA SER A 237 1.78 -17.59 -6.95
C SER A 237 1.03 -16.46 -7.69
N LEU A 238 1.67 -15.31 -7.93
CA LEU A 238 1.08 -14.20 -8.69
C LEU A 238 1.34 -14.30 -10.21
N TRP A 239 1.86 -15.40 -10.69
CA TRP A 239 2.10 -15.57 -12.12
C TRP A 239 0.81 -15.49 -12.95
N GLU A 240 -0.31 -16.01 -12.45
CA GLU A 240 -1.62 -15.88 -13.10
C GLU A 240 -2.09 -14.42 -13.19
N ASP A 241 -1.89 -13.66 -12.11
CA ASP A 241 -2.17 -12.21 -12.09
C ASP A 241 -1.27 -11.48 -13.12
N ALA A 242 0.01 -11.88 -13.25
CA ALA A 242 0.95 -11.32 -14.22
C ALA A 242 0.53 -11.62 -15.66
N LEU A 243 0.12 -12.86 -15.93
CA LEU A 243 -0.40 -13.28 -17.24
C LEU A 243 -1.68 -12.51 -17.58
N ALA A 244 -2.64 -12.44 -16.64
CA ALA A 244 -3.90 -11.71 -16.81
C ALA A 244 -3.69 -10.21 -17.03
N ALA A 245 -2.64 -9.63 -16.42
CA ALA A 245 -2.24 -8.25 -16.64
C ALA A 245 -1.52 -8.03 -17.98
N GLY A 246 -1.30 -9.07 -18.78
CA GLY A 246 -0.62 -9.00 -20.08
C GLY A 246 0.88 -8.76 -19.97
N ALA A 247 1.53 -9.23 -18.90
CA ALA A 247 2.98 -9.16 -18.78
C ALA A 247 3.67 -10.15 -19.74
N ASP A 248 4.80 -9.74 -20.30
CA ASP A 248 5.68 -10.58 -21.09
C ASP A 248 6.71 -11.30 -20.20
N LEU A 249 7.08 -10.63 -19.09
CA LEU A 249 8.09 -11.08 -18.15
C LEU A 249 7.59 -10.87 -16.71
N PHE A 250 7.75 -11.89 -15.87
CA PHE A 250 7.48 -11.84 -14.43
C PHE A 250 8.77 -12.05 -13.63
N LEU A 251 9.14 -11.08 -12.80
CA LEU A 251 10.31 -11.10 -11.93
C LEU A 251 9.88 -11.29 -10.48
N THR A 252 10.42 -12.27 -9.78
CA THR A 252 10.05 -12.56 -8.40
C THR A 252 11.23 -13.03 -7.56
N GLY A 253 11.06 -13.12 -6.24
CA GLY A 253 12.07 -13.75 -5.37
C GLY A 253 12.03 -15.26 -5.47
N GLU A 254 10.88 -15.87 -5.33
CA GLU A 254 10.69 -17.33 -5.35
C GLU A 254 9.50 -17.71 -6.24
N ILE A 255 9.67 -18.78 -6.98
CA ILE A 255 8.59 -19.43 -7.75
C ILE A 255 8.76 -20.94 -7.68
N GLY A 256 7.68 -21.66 -7.43
CA GLY A 256 7.67 -23.11 -7.43
C GLY A 256 7.84 -23.70 -8.84
N TYR A 257 8.37 -24.92 -8.92
CA TYR A 257 8.58 -25.59 -10.22
C TYR A 257 7.31 -25.65 -11.07
N HIS A 258 6.19 -26.04 -10.46
CA HIS A 258 4.93 -26.17 -11.19
C HIS A 258 4.42 -24.81 -11.68
N ASP A 259 4.40 -23.81 -10.80
CA ASP A 259 3.99 -22.44 -11.17
C ASP A 259 4.87 -21.88 -12.31
N GLY A 260 6.18 -22.10 -12.24
CA GLY A 260 7.11 -21.67 -13.28
C GLY A 260 6.90 -22.38 -14.62
N SER A 261 6.65 -23.68 -14.59
CA SER A 261 6.33 -24.47 -15.80
C SER A 261 5.03 -24.01 -16.44
N ASP A 262 3.97 -23.87 -15.62
CA ASP A 262 2.64 -23.46 -16.07
C ASP A 262 2.67 -22.03 -16.64
N ALA A 263 3.42 -21.12 -16.01
CA ALA A 263 3.66 -19.77 -16.53
C ALA A 263 4.32 -19.81 -17.92
N SER A 264 5.39 -20.58 -18.05
CA SER A 264 6.12 -20.74 -19.32
C SER A 264 5.26 -21.36 -20.43
N GLU A 265 4.50 -22.40 -20.13
CA GLU A 265 3.58 -23.04 -21.06
C GLU A 265 2.43 -22.11 -21.48
N SER A 266 2.04 -21.18 -20.59
CA SER A 266 1.06 -20.11 -20.87
C SER A 266 1.65 -18.92 -21.65
N GLY A 267 2.94 -18.94 -21.96
CA GLY A 267 3.63 -17.92 -22.74
C GLY A 267 4.19 -16.75 -21.94
N LEU A 268 4.20 -16.82 -20.60
CA LEU A 268 4.81 -15.86 -19.70
C LEU A 268 6.22 -16.33 -19.32
N THR A 269 7.24 -15.50 -19.56
CA THR A 269 8.58 -15.79 -19.03
C THR A 269 8.63 -15.40 -17.55
N ALA A 270 8.98 -16.34 -16.65
CA ALA A 270 9.08 -16.11 -15.22
C ALA A 270 10.51 -16.33 -14.72
N VAL A 271 11.02 -15.43 -13.89
CA VAL A 271 12.40 -15.42 -13.41
C VAL A 271 12.45 -15.16 -11.92
N ALA A 272 13.19 -16.00 -11.17
CA ALA A 272 13.37 -15.89 -9.75
C ALA A 272 14.82 -15.53 -9.39
N PHE A 273 14.98 -14.53 -8.47
CA PHE A 273 16.27 -13.98 -8.06
C PHE A 273 16.67 -14.31 -6.62
N GLY A 274 15.76 -14.86 -5.83
CA GLY A 274 15.94 -15.10 -4.40
C GLY A 274 15.05 -14.21 -3.54
N HIS A 275 14.57 -14.78 -2.46
CA HIS A 275 13.66 -14.13 -1.51
C HIS A 275 14.36 -12.91 -0.87
N GLN A 276 15.51 -13.16 -0.26
CA GLN A 276 16.28 -12.13 0.44
C GLN A 276 16.75 -11.03 -0.53
N GLU A 277 17.21 -11.42 -1.70
CA GLU A 277 17.78 -10.52 -2.71
C GLU A 277 16.74 -9.51 -3.21
N THR A 278 15.51 -9.98 -3.43
CA THR A 278 14.42 -9.10 -3.88
C THR A 278 13.82 -8.26 -2.75
N GLU A 279 14.05 -8.61 -1.48
CA GLU A 279 13.63 -7.83 -0.32
C GLU A 279 14.74 -6.91 0.23
N GLN A 280 16.00 -7.14 -0.14
CA GLN A 280 17.14 -6.31 0.27
C GLN A 280 16.95 -4.79 0.04
N PRO A 281 16.26 -4.32 -1.03
CA PRO A 281 15.97 -2.91 -1.22
C PRO A 281 15.19 -2.25 -0.07
N PHE A 282 14.50 -3.03 0.77
CA PHE A 282 13.83 -2.56 1.99
C PHE A 282 14.76 -1.72 2.87
N VAL A 283 15.97 -2.19 3.12
CA VAL A 283 16.90 -1.56 4.08
C VAL A 283 17.21 -0.12 3.67
N GLY A 284 17.73 0.06 2.45
CA GLY A 284 18.09 1.39 1.95
C GLY A 284 16.87 2.29 1.72
N HIS A 285 15.75 1.71 1.26
CA HIS A 285 14.54 2.47 1.00
C HIS A 285 13.90 3.00 2.29
N VAL A 286 13.71 2.15 3.28
CA VAL A 286 13.15 2.55 4.59
C VAL A 286 14.12 3.47 5.33
N GLY A 287 15.43 3.21 5.27
CA GLY A 287 16.44 4.08 5.84
C GLY A 287 16.37 5.52 5.29
N ARG A 288 16.20 5.68 3.98
CA ARG A 288 15.99 6.97 3.34
C ARG A 288 14.70 7.65 3.81
N LEU A 289 13.57 6.93 3.79
CA LEU A 289 12.28 7.46 4.25
C LEU A 289 12.32 7.96 5.70
N LEU A 290 13.00 7.22 6.58
CA LEU A 290 13.17 7.60 7.97
C LEU A 290 13.98 8.88 8.12
N ARG A 291 15.11 9.03 7.38
CA ARG A 291 15.93 10.26 7.41
C ARG A 291 15.18 11.47 6.87
N GLU A 292 14.43 11.29 5.78
CA GLU A 292 13.62 12.36 5.18
C GLU A 292 12.51 12.83 6.11
N ARG A 293 11.85 11.90 6.80
CA ARG A 293 10.71 12.21 7.67
C ARG A 293 11.12 12.68 9.07
N PHE A 294 12.25 12.17 9.56
CA PHE A 294 12.77 12.39 10.90
C PHE A 294 14.26 12.73 10.83
N PRO A 295 14.61 13.98 10.48
CA PRO A 295 16.02 14.38 10.26
C PRO A 295 16.94 14.21 11.48
N ASP A 296 16.36 14.25 12.68
CA ASP A 296 17.10 14.12 13.95
C ASP A 296 17.42 12.67 14.33
N LEU A 297 16.90 11.68 13.60
CA LEU A 297 17.19 10.28 13.88
C LEU A 297 18.56 9.86 13.30
N VAL A 298 19.33 9.14 14.11
CA VAL A 298 20.51 8.43 13.65
C VAL A 298 20.07 7.08 13.07
N VAL A 299 20.07 6.93 11.75
CA VAL A 299 19.64 5.73 11.05
C VAL A 299 20.86 4.94 10.57
N MET A 300 21.01 3.71 11.07
CA MET A 300 22.02 2.74 10.65
C MET A 300 21.37 1.66 9.80
N GLU A 301 21.92 1.40 8.63
CA GLU A 301 21.48 0.35 7.69
C GLU A 301 22.37 -0.88 7.81
N ARG A 302 21.80 -2.07 7.97
CA ARG A 302 22.54 -3.33 8.08
C ARG A 302 21.82 -4.48 7.40
#